data_527eb0d97e394ad38e7507145f95d8e5
#
_entry.id   527eb0d97e394ad38e7507145f95d8e5
#
_cell.length_a   1.000
_cell.length_b   1.000
_cell.length_c   1.000
_cell.angle_alpha   90.00
_cell.angle_beta   90.00
_cell.angle_gamma   90.00
#
_symmetry.space_group_name_H-M   'P 1'
#
loop_
_entity.id
_entity.type
_entity.pdbx_description
1 polymer ?
#
loop_
_entity_poly.entity_id
_entity_poly.type
_entity_poly.pdbx_seq_one_letter_code
_entity_poly.pdbx_strand_id
1 'polypeptide(L)'
;MLGMTNVPIGLADWQSYNEIYGTTNNPWDLGRTPGGSPGGAAAALAAGFVSLELGSDIGGSLRAPAHFCGVFSHKPTLDLVPQRGAGPPQTPVAPVRGDLAVAGPMARSAADLMLELAVLAGPDELAQGVGYQLALPPPRHDRLAGFRALVMDAHPLCPTAASVAGALDELTERLAKLGVHIVRDSPKLPDLALTTQTYVELLAAFFAADLTTDRREAVMAGARSLSADDKSIAACRMRGFTISHGDWILASRQRATLRGCWLALFDDVDVVLCPAMPTPAFPHDHTRMATRELAIDERKRSYSDQLAWAGPATLNGLPATTAPIGRTDTGLPIGVQIIGGFLDDRTTIAFAGMVAREFGGFTPPPML
;
A
#
# COMPACT_ATOMS: atom_id res chain seq x y z
N MET A 1 -18.85 -9.03 12.83
CA MET A 1 -18.71 -7.77 12.04
C MET A 1 -19.65 -6.75 12.64
N LEU A 2 -19.15 -5.56 13.03
CA LEU A 2 -19.98 -4.52 13.68
C LEU A 2 -20.63 -3.60 12.64
N GLY A 3 -19.98 -3.34 11.51
CA GLY A 3 -20.46 -2.47 10.46
C GLY A 3 -19.41 -2.22 9.39
N MET A 4 -19.68 -1.24 8.52
CA MET A 4 -18.75 -0.75 7.50
C MET A 4 -18.46 0.72 7.77
N THR A 5 -17.21 1.11 7.60
CA THR A 5 -16.76 2.49 7.72
C THR A 5 -16.77 3.19 6.37
N ASN A 6 -16.66 4.53 6.37
CA ASN A 6 -16.71 5.33 5.14
C ASN A 6 -15.51 5.10 4.23
N VAL A 7 -15.76 5.10 2.93
CA VAL A 7 -14.77 4.90 1.87
C VAL A 7 -15.05 5.85 0.69
N PRO A 8 -14.08 6.12 -0.20
CA PRO A 8 -14.33 6.86 -1.43
C PRO A 8 -15.14 6.03 -2.45
N ILE A 9 -15.77 6.71 -3.38
CA ILE A 9 -16.50 6.07 -4.50
C ILE A 9 -15.57 5.15 -5.28
N GLY A 10 -16.01 3.92 -5.50
CA GLY A 10 -15.25 2.90 -6.23
C GLY A 10 -13.91 2.50 -5.57
N LEU A 11 -13.71 2.83 -4.30
CA LEU A 11 -12.46 2.61 -3.56
C LEU A 11 -11.22 3.25 -4.22
N ALA A 12 -11.41 4.29 -5.03
CA ALA A 12 -10.41 4.79 -5.98
C ALA A 12 -9.79 6.14 -5.58
N ASP A 13 -9.59 6.41 -4.28
CA ASP A 13 -8.91 7.61 -3.80
C ASP A 13 -8.16 7.34 -2.48
N TRP A 14 -7.18 8.18 -2.16
CA TRP A 14 -6.52 8.26 -0.85
C TRP A 14 -7.16 9.29 0.08
N GLN A 15 -8.44 9.55 -0.12
CA GLN A 15 -9.30 10.36 0.73
C GLN A 15 -10.66 9.68 0.84
N SER A 16 -11.19 9.52 2.04
CA SER A 16 -12.44 8.80 2.28
C SER A 16 -13.62 9.77 2.37
N TYR A 17 -14.26 9.99 1.22
CA TYR A 17 -15.46 10.83 1.12
C TYR A 17 -16.41 10.31 0.03
N ASN A 18 -17.69 10.57 0.21
CA ASN A 18 -18.73 10.33 -0.81
C ASN A 18 -19.97 11.19 -0.52
N GLU A 19 -20.89 11.26 -1.47
CA GLU A 19 -22.09 12.08 -1.36
C GLU A 19 -23.11 11.57 -0.35
N ILE A 20 -23.05 10.29 0.05
CA ILE A 20 -24.00 9.66 0.97
C ILE A 20 -23.61 9.94 2.42
N TYR A 21 -22.34 9.73 2.77
CA TYR A 21 -21.86 9.78 4.15
C TYR A 21 -20.93 10.98 4.43
N GLY A 22 -20.68 11.81 3.42
CA GLY A 22 -19.79 12.96 3.56
C GLY A 22 -18.31 12.57 3.66
N THR A 23 -17.54 13.38 4.37
CA THR A 23 -16.09 13.29 4.49
C THR A 23 -15.69 12.73 5.83
N THR A 24 -14.80 11.74 5.83
CA THR A 24 -14.12 11.28 7.03
C THR A 24 -12.88 12.14 7.26
N ASN A 25 -12.76 12.70 8.45
CA ASN A 25 -11.64 13.50 8.87
C ASN A 25 -10.55 12.67 9.54
N ASN A 26 -9.32 13.15 9.48
CA ASN A 26 -8.22 12.52 10.20
C ASN A 26 -8.31 12.90 11.71
N PRO A 27 -8.28 11.92 12.64
CA PRO A 27 -8.35 12.22 14.09
C PRO A 27 -7.18 13.04 14.64
N TRP A 28 -6.08 13.16 13.89
CA TRP A 28 -4.93 13.99 14.26
C TRP A 28 -5.09 15.45 13.85
N ASP A 29 -5.84 15.72 12.78
CA ASP A 29 -6.16 17.05 12.27
C ASP A 29 -7.41 16.94 11.39
N LEU A 30 -8.52 17.47 11.85
CA LEU A 30 -9.82 17.36 11.18
C LEU A 30 -9.86 18.05 9.80
N GLY A 31 -8.92 18.93 9.49
CA GLY A 31 -8.77 19.56 8.18
C GLY A 31 -8.07 18.68 7.14
N ARG A 32 -7.65 17.46 7.51
CA ARG A 32 -6.84 16.58 6.67
C ARG A 32 -7.49 15.23 6.42
N THR A 33 -7.04 14.60 5.33
CA THR A 33 -7.48 13.26 4.95
C THR A 33 -6.99 12.21 5.95
N PRO A 34 -7.82 11.20 6.30
CA PRO A 34 -7.36 10.00 7.02
C PRO A 34 -6.69 8.99 6.08
N GLY A 35 -6.60 9.30 4.80
CA GLY A 35 -6.22 8.35 3.75
C GLY A 35 -7.41 7.63 3.12
N GLY A 36 -7.11 6.63 2.31
CA GLY A 36 -8.07 5.82 1.56
C GLY A 36 -7.41 4.63 0.86
N SER A 37 -8.20 3.65 0.44
CA SER A 37 -9.68 3.68 0.49
C SER A 37 -10.28 3.43 1.87
N PRO A 38 -9.80 2.55 2.79
CA PRO A 38 -10.38 2.34 4.11
C PRO A 38 -9.95 3.45 5.12
N GLY A 39 -10.09 4.73 4.75
CA GLY A 39 -9.74 5.82 5.67
C GLY A 39 -10.69 5.93 6.86
N GLY A 40 -11.97 5.56 6.69
CA GLY A 40 -12.91 5.43 7.80
C GLY A 40 -12.46 4.38 8.82
N ALA A 41 -11.91 3.24 8.37
CA ALA A 41 -11.37 2.20 9.22
C ALA A 41 -10.15 2.68 10.02
N ALA A 42 -9.19 3.34 9.34
CA ALA A 42 -8.01 3.88 10.01
C ALA A 42 -8.37 4.97 11.03
N ALA A 43 -9.32 5.85 10.70
CA ALA A 43 -9.82 6.87 11.61
C ALA A 43 -10.52 6.25 12.83
N ALA A 44 -11.36 5.22 12.64
CA ALA A 44 -12.04 4.51 13.72
C ALA A 44 -11.06 3.78 14.66
N LEU A 45 -10.02 3.14 14.10
CA LEU A 45 -8.95 2.55 14.88
C LEU A 45 -8.18 3.59 15.69
N ALA A 46 -7.76 4.68 15.06
CA ALA A 46 -7.00 5.75 15.71
C ALA A 46 -7.80 6.42 16.82
N ALA A 47 -9.10 6.65 16.60
CA ALA A 47 -10.02 7.23 17.59
C ALA A 47 -10.44 6.22 18.68
N GLY A 48 -10.07 4.95 18.59
CA GLY A 48 -10.40 3.93 19.59
C GLY A 48 -11.82 3.40 19.51
N PHE A 49 -12.56 3.63 18.42
CA PHE A 49 -13.94 3.15 18.26
C PHE A 49 -14.03 1.64 18.02
N VAL A 50 -13.00 1.07 17.42
CA VAL A 50 -12.90 -0.35 17.13
C VAL A 50 -11.50 -0.86 17.46
N SER A 51 -11.36 -2.17 17.63
CA SER A 51 -10.08 -2.82 17.92
C SER A 51 -9.39 -3.34 16.68
N LEU A 52 -10.15 -3.83 15.71
CA LEU A 52 -9.71 -4.51 14.50
C LEU A 52 -10.54 -4.01 13.32
N GLU A 53 -9.91 -3.93 12.16
CA GLU A 53 -10.56 -3.54 10.90
C GLU A 53 -10.00 -4.35 9.73
N LEU A 54 -10.84 -4.60 8.75
CA LEU A 54 -10.47 -5.25 7.50
C LEU A 54 -10.62 -4.26 6.34
N GLY A 55 -9.55 -4.08 5.58
CA GLY A 55 -9.56 -3.26 4.37
C GLY A 55 -9.10 -4.02 3.15
N SER A 56 -8.89 -3.29 2.06
CA SER A 56 -8.28 -3.81 0.83
C SER A 56 -7.17 -2.90 0.34
N ASP A 57 -6.28 -3.42 -0.50
CA ASP A 57 -5.15 -2.67 -1.06
C ASP A 57 -4.89 -3.12 -2.50
N ILE A 58 -4.93 -2.17 -3.42
CA ILE A 58 -4.47 -2.32 -4.80
C ILE A 58 -3.56 -1.14 -5.19
N GLY A 59 -3.79 0.04 -4.57
CA GLY A 59 -3.07 1.29 -4.80
C GLY A 59 -2.40 1.85 -3.55
N GLY A 60 -2.09 1.03 -2.55
CA GLY A 60 -1.62 1.49 -1.24
C GLY A 60 -2.74 1.75 -0.24
N SER A 61 -3.93 1.24 -0.51
CA SER A 61 -5.13 1.61 0.27
C SER A 61 -5.11 1.15 1.74
N LEU A 62 -4.43 0.07 2.11
CA LEU A 62 -4.17 -0.26 3.53
C LEU A 62 -3.05 0.62 4.11
N ARG A 63 -2.01 0.85 3.32
CA ARG A 63 -0.76 1.48 3.73
C ARG A 63 -0.88 2.99 3.93
N ALA A 64 -1.56 3.68 3.02
CA ALA A 64 -1.76 5.12 3.10
C ALA A 64 -2.55 5.55 4.35
N PRO A 65 -3.74 4.99 4.63
CA PRO A 65 -4.47 5.40 5.83
C PRO A 65 -3.76 4.97 7.13
N ALA A 66 -3.04 3.87 7.14
CA ALA A 66 -2.23 3.49 8.30
C ALA A 66 -1.12 4.52 8.57
N HIS A 67 -0.43 4.98 7.52
CA HIS A 67 0.57 6.04 7.60
C HIS A 67 -0.04 7.37 8.10
N PHE A 68 -1.19 7.78 7.55
CA PHE A 68 -1.81 9.07 7.87
C PHE A 68 -2.48 9.13 9.25
N CYS A 69 -2.98 8.00 9.73
CA CYS A 69 -3.65 7.91 11.03
C CYS A 69 -2.77 7.34 12.15
N GLY A 70 -1.53 6.93 11.85
CA GLY A 70 -0.60 6.40 12.84
C GLY A 70 -1.00 5.04 13.41
N VAL A 71 -1.67 4.20 12.60
CA VAL A 71 -2.04 2.82 12.95
C VAL A 71 -1.21 1.80 12.17
N PHE A 72 -1.38 0.53 12.47
CA PHE A 72 -0.75 -0.56 11.74
C PHE A 72 -1.68 -1.07 10.64
N SER A 73 -1.11 -1.51 9.52
CA SER A 73 -1.82 -2.28 8.49
C SER A 73 -0.91 -3.33 7.87
N HIS A 74 -1.51 -4.36 7.33
CA HIS A 74 -0.77 -5.37 6.59
C HIS A 74 -1.44 -5.63 5.25
N LYS A 75 -0.71 -5.37 4.16
CA LYS A 75 -1.03 -5.82 2.82
C LYS A 75 -0.49 -7.25 2.66
N PRO A 76 -1.31 -8.29 2.68
CA PRO A 76 -0.80 -9.66 2.58
C PRO A 76 -0.15 -9.95 1.23
N THR A 77 0.59 -11.04 1.19
CA THR A 77 0.98 -11.69 -0.06
C THR A 77 -0.27 -11.90 -0.94
N LEU A 78 -0.10 -11.68 -2.25
CA LEU A 78 -1.19 -11.86 -3.22
C LEU A 78 -1.78 -13.29 -3.10
N ASP A 79 -3.11 -13.39 -3.11
CA ASP A 79 -3.88 -14.63 -2.97
C ASP A 79 -3.79 -15.34 -1.60
N LEU A 80 -3.13 -14.74 -0.60
CA LEU A 80 -3.06 -15.33 0.75
C LEU A 80 -4.38 -15.23 1.51
N VAL A 81 -5.11 -14.13 1.35
CA VAL A 81 -6.43 -13.90 1.94
C VAL A 81 -7.49 -14.01 0.85
N PRO A 82 -8.47 -14.93 1.00
CA PRO A 82 -9.56 -15.06 0.03
C PRO A 82 -10.38 -13.79 -0.10
N GLN A 83 -10.73 -13.44 -1.34
CA GLN A 83 -11.52 -12.23 -1.64
C GLN A 83 -12.97 -12.54 -2.05
N ARG A 84 -13.45 -13.76 -1.82
CA ARG A 84 -14.83 -14.14 -2.10
C ARG A 84 -15.80 -13.25 -1.33
N GLY A 85 -16.75 -12.67 -2.03
CA GLY A 85 -17.73 -11.75 -1.45
C GLY A 85 -17.24 -10.32 -1.23
N ALA A 86 -15.99 -9.99 -1.60
CA ALA A 86 -15.44 -8.65 -1.50
C ALA A 86 -15.88 -7.71 -2.66
N GLY A 87 -17.05 -7.94 -3.24
CA GLY A 87 -17.64 -7.13 -4.30
C GLY A 87 -18.77 -6.24 -3.78
N PRO A 88 -19.24 -5.28 -4.62
CA PRO A 88 -20.44 -4.51 -4.32
C PRO A 88 -21.65 -5.43 -4.09
N PRO A 89 -22.66 -4.98 -3.32
CA PRO A 89 -23.92 -5.71 -3.18
C PRO A 89 -24.49 -6.09 -4.54
N GLN A 90 -25.06 -7.30 -4.66
CA GLN A 90 -25.63 -7.87 -5.90
C GLN A 90 -24.60 -8.27 -6.98
N THR A 91 -23.30 -8.11 -6.75
CA THR A 91 -22.32 -8.74 -7.64
C THR A 91 -22.36 -10.25 -7.46
N PRO A 92 -22.35 -11.05 -8.54
CA PRO A 92 -22.24 -12.50 -8.42
C PRO A 92 -21.05 -12.88 -7.55
N VAL A 93 -21.25 -13.79 -6.60
CA VAL A 93 -20.20 -14.29 -5.70
C VAL A 93 -19.14 -15.13 -6.45
N ALA A 94 -19.07 -15.01 -7.76
CA ALA A 94 -18.06 -15.69 -8.55
C ALA A 94 -16.67 -15.19 -8.14
N PRO A 95 -15.71 -16.10 -7.87
CA PRO A 95 -14.36 -15.75 -7.49
C PRO A 95 -13.58 -15.27 -8.72
N VAL A 96 -13.86 -14.06 -9.17
CA VAL A 96 -12.92 -13.39 -10.06
C VAL A 96 -11.81 -12.86 -9.15
N ARG A 97 -10.64 -13.49 -9.22
CA ARG A 97 -9.46 -12.97 -8.54
C ARG A 97 -9.16 -11.59 -9.10
N GLY A 98 -9.20 -10.58 -8.24
CA GLY A 98 -8.73 -9.25 -8.61
C GLY A 98 -7.23 -9.32 -8.88
N ASP A 99 -6.79 -8.97 -10.09
CA ASP A 99 -5.35 -8.80 -10.34
C ASP A 99 -4.82 -7.67 -9.44
N LEU A 100 -3.69 -7.86 -8.78
CA LEU A 100 -3.03 -6.93 -7.88
C LEU A 100 -3.73 -6.66 -6.53
N ALA A 101 -5.04 -6.83 -6.42
CA ALA A 101 -5.81 -6.50 -5.22
C ALA A 101 -5.64 -7.56 -4.12
N VAL A 102 -5.62 -7.10 -2.87
CA VAL A 102 -5.64 -7.95 -1.69
C VAL A 102 -6.61 -7.40 -0.64
N ALA A 103 -7.17 -8.27 0.20
CA ALA A 103 -7.80 -7.90 1.46
C ALA A 103 -6.79 -8.10 2.59
N GLY A 104 -6.80 -7.22 3.60
CA GLY A 104 -5.84 -7.34 4.70
C GLY A 104 -6.23 -6.59 5.97
N PRO A 105 -5.62 -6.96 7.10
CA PRO A 105 -5.94 -6.45 8.42
C PRO A 105 -5.38 -5.04 8.69
N MET A 106 -6.09 -4.33 9.57
CA MET A 106 -5.67 -3.06 10.16
C MET A 106 -5.93 -3.06 11.66
N ALA A 107 -4.97 -2.59 12.45
CA ALA A 107 -5.05 -2.62 13.92
C ALA A 107 -4.20 -1.52 14.58
N ARG A 108 -4.24 -1.44 15.91
CA ARG A 108 -3.35 -0.57 16.69
C ARG A 108 -2.06 -1.24 17.13
N SER A 109 -1.89 -2.53 16.86
CA SER A 109 -0.65 -3.26 17.18
C SER A 109 -0.31 -4.31 16.14
N ALA A 110 0.97 -4.66 16.05
CA ALA A 110 1.44 -5.76 15.21
C ALA A 110 0.93 -7.13 15.73
N ALA A 111 0.69 -7.26 17.03
CA ALA A 111 0.14 -8.48 17.61
C ALA A 111 -1.29 -8.73 17.12
N ASP A 112 -2.11 -7.68 17.04
CA ASP A 112 -3.46 -7.75 16.52
C ASP A 112 -3.46 -8.05 15.00
N LEU A 113 -2.54 -7.46 14.22
CA LEU A 113 -2.36 -7.83 12.80
C LEU A 113 -2.03 -9.32 12.64
N MET A 114 -1.15 -9.85 13.49
CA MET A 114 -0.79 -11.27 13.45
C MET A 114 -2.00 -12.17 13.76
N LEU A 115 -2.81 -11.77 14.74
CA LEU A 115 -4.04 -12.46 15.11
C LEU A 115 -5.06 -12.47 13.96
N GLU A 116 -5.30 -11.30 13.36
CA GLU A 116 -6.22 -11.18 12.22
C GLU A 116 -5.72 -11.97 11.01
N LEU A 117 -4.44 -11.88 10.67
CA LEU A 117 -3.86 -12.65 9.58
C LEU A 117 -4.05 -14.16 9.78
N ALA A 118 -3.87 -14.65 11.00
CA ALA A 118 -4.05 -16.06 11.32
C ALA A 118 -5.51 -16.55 11.12
N VAL A 119 -6.48 -15.65 11.21
CA VAL A 119 -7.91 -15.94 10.96
C VAL A 119 -8.26 -15.79 9.47
N LEU A 120 -7.68 -14.79 8.80
CA LEU A 120 -8.05 -14.42 7.44
C LEU A 120 -7.34 -15.25 6.37
N ALA A 121 -6.07 -15.63 6.63
CA ALA A 121 -5.24 -16.33 5.66
C ALA A 121 -5.65 -17.79 5.50
N GLY A 122 -5.72 -18.24 4.25
CA GLY A 122 -6.03 -19.64 3.97
C GLY A 122 -6.60 -19.86 2.57
N PRO A 123 -6.99 -21.10 2.26
CA PRO A 123 -7.65 -21.41 1.01
C PRO A 123 -9.05 -20.81 0.94
N ASP A 124 -9.48 -20.42 -0.25
CA ASP A 124 -10.88 -20.10 -0.51
C ASP A 124 -11.80 -21.27 -0.16
N GLU A 125 -13.05 -20.98 0.19
CA GLU A 125 -14.06 -22.00 0.58
C GLU A 125 -14.14 -23.17 -0.39
N LEU A 126 -14.02 -22.91 -1.72
CA LEU A 126 -14.05 -23.98 -2.73
C LEU A 126 -12.81 -24.89 -2.70
N ALA A 127 -11.69 -24.39 -2.20
CA ALA A 127 -10.44 -25.14 -2.10
C ALA A 127 -10.22 -25.77 -0.71
N GLN A 128 -11.07 -25.45 0.26
CA GLN A 128 -10.94 -25.93 1.63
C GLN A 128 -10.99 -27.47 1.70
N GLY A 129 -9.98 -28.05 2.31
CA GLY A 129 -9.89 -29.51 2.51
C GLY A 129 -9.51 -30.34 1.27
N VAL A 130 -9.46 -29.76 0.07
CA VAL A 130 -9.12 -30.48 -1.16
C VAL A 130 -7.96 -29.85 -1.94
N GLY A 131 -7.81 -28.50 -1.92
CA GLY A 131 -6.81 -27.83 -2.72
C GLY A 131 -5.43 -27.80 -2.08
N TYR A 132 -5.34 -27.28 -0.87
CA TYR A 132 -4.10 -27.17 -0.10
C TYR A 132 -4.36 -26.85 1.37
N GLN A 133 -3.35 -27.06 2.21
CA GLN A 133 -3.30 -26.61 3.58
C GLN A 133 -2.25 -25.51 3.69
N LEU A 134 -2.62 -24.33 4.22
CA LEU A 134 -1.71 -23.24 4.42
C LEU A 134 -0.73 -23.51 5.57
N ALA A 135 0.56 -23.42 5.29
CA ALA A 135 1.64 -23.52 6.27
C ALA A 135 2.56 -22.30 6.12
N LEU A 136 2.10 -21.12 6.54
CA LEU A 136 2.93 -19.92 6.51
C LEU A 136 4.17 -20.09 7.37
N PRO A 137 5.37 -19.73 6.87
CA PRO A 137 6.60 -19.82 7.64
C PRO A 137 6.52 -18.92 8.89
N PRO A 138 7.22 -19.28 9.98
CA PRO A 138 7.40 -18.39 11.11
C PRO A 138 8.21 -17.15 10.69
N PRO A 139 8.23 -16.08 11.52
CA PRO A 139 9.13 -14.95 11.29
C PRO A 139 10.58 -15.41 11.15
N ARG A 140 11.35 -14.81 10.23
CA ARG A 140 12.74 -15.18 9.97
C ARG A 140 13.64 -15.01 11.21
N HIS A 141 13.33 -14.02 12.06
CA HIS A 141 14.10 -13.71 13.28
C HIS A 141 13.18 -13.30 14.42
N ASP A 142 13.63 -13.51 15.64
CA ASP A 142 12.93 -13.17 16.90
C ASP A 142 13.46 -11.88 17.56
N ARG A 143 14.53 -11.29 17.01
CA ARG A 143 15.19 -10.06 17.49
C ARG A 143 15.69 -9.22 16.33
N LEU A 144 15.73 -7.89 16.52
CA LEU A 144 16.14 -6.93 15.48
C LEU A 144 17.56 -7.20 14.96
N ALA A 145 18.51 -7.53 15.82
CA ALA A 145 19.90 -7.79 15.45
C ALA A 145 20.10 -8.98 14.48
N GLY A 146 19.08 -9.80 14.26
CA GLY A 146 19.11 -10.87 13.26
C GLY A 146 18.80 -10.40 11.84
N PHE A 147 18.17 -9.24 11.69
CA PHE A 147 17.67 -8.76 10.41
C PHE A 147 18.72 -8.06 9.55
N ARG A 148 18.62 -8.29 8.25
CA ARG A 148 19.26 -7.52 7.17
C ARG A 148 18.17 -6.70 6.50
N ALA A 149 18.27 -5.37 6.55
CA ALA A 149 17.27 -4.46 6.03
C ALA A 149 17.85 -3.60 4.92
N LEU A 150 17.26 -3.66 3.71
CA LEU A 150 17.53 -2.71 2.64
C LEU A 150 16.68 -1.46 2.87
N VAL A 151 17.28 -0.29 2.82
CA VAL A 151 16.58 0.99 2.89
C VAL A 151 16.44 1.58 1.50
N MET A 152 15.20 1.75 1.07
CA MET A 152 14.83 2.35 -0.21
C MET A 152 14.20 3.71 0.09
N ASP A 153 15.03 4.74 0.22
CA ASP A 153 14.67 6.10 0.66
C ASP A 153 14.35 7.05 -0.50
N ALA A 154 14.75 6.71 -1.72
CA ALA A 154 14.53 7.51 -2.92
C ALA A 154 13.77 6.73 -4.00
N HIS A 155 12.94 7.45 -4.76
CA HIS A 155 12.22 6.90 -5.90
C HIS A 155 12.34 7.84 -7.12
N PRO A 156 12.73 7.35 -8.32
CA PRO A 156 13.00 8.20 -9.47
C PRO A 156 11.77 8.98 -9.98
N LEU A 157 10.56 8.46 -9.75
CA LEU A 157 9.32 9.07 -10.25
C LEU A 157 8.53 9.86 -9.21
N CYS A 158 8.82 9.69 -7.91
CA CYS A 158 8.09 10.37 -6.83
C CYS A 158 9.05 10.76 -5.71
N PRO A 159 9.35 12.06 -5.52
CA PRO A 159 10.14 12.50 -4.37
C PRO A 159 9.38 12.24 -3.07
N THR A 160 10.10 12.22 -1.96
CA THR A 160 9.56 12.07 -0.60
C THR A 160 9.74 13.39 0.14
N ALA A 161 8.74 13.81 0.91
CA ALA A 161 8.83 14.98 1.77
C ALA A 161 9.94 14.82 2.81
N ALA A 162 10.64 15.91 3.12
CA ALA A 162 11.77 15.92 4.05
C ALA A 162 11.40 15.35 5.43
N SER A 163 10.19 15.58 5.92
CA SER A 163 9.69 15.03 7.18
C SER A 163 9.59 13.51 7.17
N VAL A 164 9.14 12.91 6.04
CA VAL A 164 9.03 11.46 5.89
C VAL A 164 10.40 10.82 5.70
N ALA A 165 11.26 11.43 4.88
CA ALA A 165 12.63 10.96 4.66
C ALA A 165 13.43 11.01 5.97
N GLY A 166 13.35 12.12 6.72
CA GLY A 166 14.04 12.27 8.00
C GLY A 166 13.58 11.25 9.06
N ALA A 167 12.28 10.94 9.12
CA ALA A 167 11.77 9.91 10.03
C ALA A 167 12.28 8.51 9.65
N LEU A 168 12.41 8.21 8.35
CA LEU A 168 12.98 6.94 7.88
C LEU A 168 14.47 6.86 8.19
N ASP A 169 15.22 7.95 8.02
CA ASP A 169 16.65 8.01 8.35
C ASP A 169 16.87 7.84 9.86
N GLU A 170 16.10 8.53 10.70
CA GLU A 170 16.17 8.37 12.17
C GLU A 170 15.87 6.91 12.58
N LEU A 171 14.82 6.30 12.03
CA LEU A 171 14.52 4.89 12.25
C LEU A 171 15.72 4.01 11.88
N THR A 172 16.30 4.24 10.70
CA THR A 172 17.40 3.44 10.16
C THR A 172 18.66 3.52 11.05
N GLU A 173 19.01 4.73 11.51
CA GLU A 173 20.13 4.93 12.43
C GLU A 173 19.92 4.21 13.78
N ARG A 174 18.68 4.28 14.31
CA ARG A 174 18.34 3.60 15.57
C ARG A 174 18.36 2.08 15.40
N LEU A 175 17.86 1.54 14.28
CA LEU A 175 17.93 0.11 13.96
C LEU A 175 19.37 -0.38 13.84
N ALA A 176 20.25 0.39 13.21
CA ALA A 176 21.68 0.07 13.11
C ALA A 176 22.33 -0.03 14.50
N LYS A 177 22.00 0.88 15.44
CA LYS A 177 22.48 0.84 16.82
C LYS A 177 21.99 -0.39 17.59
N LEU A 178 20.85 -0.97 17.20
CA LEU A 178 20.30 -2.23 17.75
C LEU A 178 20.81 -3.47 17.02
N GLY A 179 21.76 -3.31 16.10
CA GLY A 179 22.45 -4.42 15.44
C GLY A 179 21.74 -4.91 14.16
N VAL A 180 20.73 -4.21 13.64
CA VAL A 180 20.18 -4.51 12.32
C VAL A 180 21.25 -4.22 11.27
N HIS A 181 21.51 -5.18 10.37
CA HIS A 181 22.42 -4.95 9.25
C HIS A 181 21.72 -4.11 8.18
N ILE A 182 22.07 -2.83 8.11
CA ILE A 182 21.49 -1.88 7.15
C ILE A 182 22.24 -1.94 5.82
N VAL A 183 21.49 -2.14 4.74
CA VAL A 183 21.95 -2.10 3.35
C VAL A 183 21.30 -0.90 2.66
N ARG A 184 22.05 -0.08 1.95
CA ARG A 184 21.51 1.10 1.26
C ARG A 184 21.53 0.98 -0.25
N ASP A 185 22.16 -0.05 -0.80
CA ASP A 185 22.21 -0.32 -2.23
C ASP A 185 22.31 -1.82 -2.49
N SER A 186 21.73 -2.28 -3.59
CA SER A 186 21.81 -3.67 -4.02
C SER A 186 21.71 -3.78 -5.54
N PRO A 187 22.62 -4.48 -6.21
CA PRO A 187 22.53 -4.71 -7.65
C PRO A 187 21.34 -5.59 -8.03
N LYS A 188 20.70 -6.25 -7.06
CA LYS A 188 19.50 -7.06 -7.26
C LYS A 188 18.20 -6.23 -7.15
N LEU A 189 18.28 -4.97 -6.66
CA LEU A 189 17.10 -4.12 -6.60
C LEU A 189 16.60 -3.83 -8.02
N PRO A 190 15.34 -4.17 -8.36
CA PRO A 190 14.81 -3.92 -9.69
C PRO A 190 14.72 -2.42 -9.99
N ASP A 191 14.71 -2.09 -11.27
CA ASP A 191 14.42 -0.72 -11.73
C ASP A 191 13.04 -0.26 -11.21
N LEU A 192 13.04 0.72 -10.33
CA LEU A 192 11.85 1.25 -9.67
C LEU A 192 10.97 2.06 -10.64
N ALA A 193 11.57 2.72 -11.65
CA ALA A 193 10.81 3.42 -12.67
C ALA A 193 10.03 2.41 -13.53
N LEU A 194 10.69 1.38 -14.03
CA LEU A 194 10.06 0.31 -14.80
C LEU A 194 9.01 -0.43 -13.96
N THR A 195 9.30 -0.70 -12.67
CA THR A 195 8.34 -1.29 -11.72
C THR A 195 7.07 -0.46 -11.65
N THR A 196 7.20 0.87 -11.47
CA THR A 196 6.04 1.77 -11.35
C THR A 196 5.27 1.87 -12.68
N GLN A 197 5.97 1.98 -13.80
CA GLN A 197 5.35 2.06 -15.13
C GLN A 197 4.50 0.80 -15.40
N THR A 198 5.09 -0.39 -15.23
CA THR A 198 4.40 -1.67 -15.41
C THR A 198 3.21 -1.81 -14.44
N TYR A 199 3.40 -1.40 -13.20
CA TYR A 199 2.35 -1.41 -12.20
C TYR A 199 1.16 -0.53 -12.58
N VAL A 200 1.42 0.70 -12.97
CA VAL A 200 0.36 1.67 -13.30
C VAL A 200 -0.39 1.26 -14.57
N GLU A 201 0.28 0.67 -15.55
CA GLU A 201 -0.38 0.11 -16.74
C GLU A 201 -1.34 -1.03 -16.37
N LEU A 202 -0.89 -2.01 -15.58
CA LEU A 202 -1.72 -3.13 -15.14
C LEU A 202 -2.85 -2.69 -14.19
N LEU A 203 -2.58 -1.72 -13.31
CA LEU A 203 -3.59 -1.13 -12.43
C LEU A 203 -4.69 -0.42 -13.22
N ALA A 204 -4.32 0.36 -14.23
CA ALA A 204 -5.29 1.03 -15.09
C ALA A 204 -6.09 0.04 -15.95
N ALA A 205 -5.45 -1.04 -16.42
CA ALA A 205 -6.11 -2.13 -17.11
C ALA A 205 -7.20 -2.78 -16.24
N PHE A 206 -6.92 -2.99 -14.95
CA PHE A 206 -7.91 -3.51 -14.00
C PHE A 206 -9.15 -2.61 -13.91
N PHE A 207 -8.97 -1.30 -13.75
CA PHE A 207 -10.07 -0.34 -13.68
C PHE A 207 -10.73 -0.03 -15.04
N ALA A 208 -10.15 -0.44 -16.17
CA ALA A 208 -10.71 -0.21 -17.49
C ALA A 208 -12.05 -0.92 -17.71
N ALA A 209 -12.30 -2.02 -16.97
CA ALA A 209 -13.56 -2.76 -17.02
C ALA A 209 -14.76 -1.91 -16.57
N ASP A 210 -14.55 -1.00 -15.60
CA ASP A 210 -15.59 -0.18 -14.98
C ASP A 210 -15.79 1.20 -15.65
N LEU A 211 -15.07 1.46 -16.75
CA LEU A 211 -15.21 2.72 -17.49
C LEU A 211 -16.56 2.79 -18.20
N THR A 212 -17.29 3.88 -17.99
CA THR A 212 -18.46 4.23 -18.81
C THR A 212 -18.02 4.47 -20.25
N THR A 213 -18.98 4.36 -21.21
CA THR A 213 -18.71 4.54 -22.63
C THR A 213 -18.03 5.89 -22.91
N ASP A 214 -18.58 6.99 -22.39
CA ASP A 214 -18.04 8.34 -22.60
C ASP A 214 -16.62 8.48 -22.05
N ARG A 215 -16.35 7.91 -20.85
CA ARG A 215 -15.01 7.91 -20.27
C ARG A 215 -14.03 7.08 -21.09
N ARG A 216 -14.48 5.95 -21.61
CA ARG A 216 -13.67 5.09 -22.47
C ARG A 216 -13.28 5.81 -23.76
N GLU A 217 -14.21 6.49 -24.42
CA GLU A 217 -13.94 7.29 -25.62
C GLU A 217 -12.95 8.42 -25.34
N ALA A 218 -13.14 9.17 -24.25
CA ALA A 218 -12.24 10.24 -23.84
C ALA A 218 -10.81 9.74 -23.57
N VAL A 219 -10.68 8.59 -22.88
CA VAL A 219 -9.38 7.97 -22.61
C VAL A 219 -8.73 7.47 -23.90
N MET A 220 -9.48 6.86 -24.82
CA MET A 220 -8.96 6.42 -26.11
C MET A 220 -8.46 7.60 -26.96
N ALA A 221 -9.20 8.72 -26.96
CA ALA A 221 -8.76 9.93 -27.65
C ALA A 221 -7.46 10.49 -27.05
N GLY A 222 -7.37 10.56 -25.72
CA GLY A 222 -6.15 10.99 -25.02
C GLY A 222 -4.95 10.07 -25.27
N ALA A 223 -5.17 8.75 -25.28
CA ALA A 223 -4.09 7.78 -25.51
C ALA A 223 -3.48 7.90 -26.91
N ARG A 224 -4.28 8.24 -27.93
CA ARG A 224 -3.79 8.45 -29.30
C ARG A 224 -2.88 9.66 -29.45
N SER A 225 -2.99 10.65 -28.55
CA SER A 225 -2.15 11.87 -28.55
C SER A 225 -0.86 11.73 -27.77
N LEU A 226 -0.65 10.61 -27.06
CA LEU A 226 0.57 10.40 -26.27
C LEU A 226 1.77 10.11 -27.15
N SER A 227 2.91 10.75 -26.82
CA SER A 227 4.18 10.32 -27.38
C SER A 227 4.54 8.91 -26.91
N ALA A 228 5.11 8.09 -27.80
CA ALA A 228 5.59 6.76 -27.46
C ALA A 228 6.68 6.79 -26.35
N ASP A 229 7.46 7.89 -26.30
CA ASP A 229 8.55 8.08 -25.36
C ASP A 229 8.11 8.67 -24.01
N ASP A 230 6.84 9.09 -23.88
CA ASP A 230 6.34 9.57 -22.60
C ASP A 230 6.19 8.40 -21.63
N LYS A 231 7.06 8.35 -20.62
CA LYS A 231 7.10 7.33 -19.56
C LYS A 231 6.56 7.84 -18.23
N SER A 232 5.89 8.98 -18.23
CA SER A 232 5.25 9.51 -17.01
C SER A 232 4.16 8.57 -16.48
N ILE A 233 3.89 8.65 -15.18
CA ILE A 233 2.80 7.89 -14.54
C ILE A 233 1.45 8.15 -15.22
N ALA A 234 1.20 9.40 -15.59
CA ALA A 234 -0.02 9.78 -16.31
C ALA A 234 -0.13 9.09 -17.68
N ALA A 235 0.96 9.05 -18.46
CA ALA A 235 0.99 8.38 -19.77
C ALA A 235 0.82 6.86 -19.63
N CYS A 236 1.52 6.23 -18.69
CA CYS A 236 1.38 4.80 -18.39
C CYS A 236 -0.05 4.45 -17.98
N ARG A 237 -0.68 5.28 -17.12
CA ARG A 237 -2.08 5.11 -16.74
C ARG A 237 -3.02 5.19 -17.94
N MET A 238 -2.81 6.16 -18.84
CA MET A 238 -3.64 6.30 -20.03
C MET A 238 -3.51 5.10 -20.97
N ARG A 239 -2.28 4.58 -21.18
CA ARG A 239 -2.04 3.37 -21.96
C ARG A 239 -2.71 2.15 -21.33
N GLY A 240 -2.60 2.00 -20.01
CA GLY A 240 -3.23 0.89 -19.29
C GLY A 240 -4.74 0.84 -19.47
N PHE A 241 -5.44 1.97 -19.46
CA PHE A 241 -6.88 1.99 -19.72
C PHE A 241 -7.28 1.54 -21.13
N THR A 242 -6.35 1.58 -22.08
CA THR A 242 -6.59 1.21 -23.50
C THR A 242 -5.74 0.01 -23.94
N ILE A 243 -5.11 -0.67 -23.02
CA ILE A 243 -4.17 -1.76 -23.29
C ILE A 243 -4.86 -2.89 -24.08
N SER A 244 -4.20 -3.38 -25.11
CA SER A 244 -4.66 -4.60 -25.78
C SER A 244 -4.38 -5.84 -24.91
N HIS A 245 -5.13 -6.92 -25.15
CA HIS A 245 -4.84 -8.19 -24.45
C HIS A 245 -3.42 -8.68 -24.71
N GLY A 246 -2.90 -8.49 -25.93
CA GLY A 246 -1.52 -8.83 -26.26
C GLY A 246 -0.51 -8.04 -25.43
N ASP A 247 -0.69 -6.72 -25.34
CA ASP A 247 0.18 -5.86 -24.55
C ASP A 247 0.06 -6.14 -23.04
N TRP A 248 -1.14 -6.49 -22.56
CA TRP A 248 -1.36 -6.92 -21.19
C TRP A 248 -0.55 -8.18 -20.84
N ILE A 249 -0.49 -9.15 -21.79
CA ILE A 249 0.36 -10.35 -21.64
C ILE A 249 1.84 -9.94 -21.56
N LEU A 250 2.29 -9.00 -22.39
CA LEU A 250 3.68 -8.52 -22.36
C LEU A 250 3.99 -7.80 -21.03
N ALA A 251 3.11 -6.94 -20.56
CA ALA A 251 3.24 -6.29 -19.25
C ALA A 251 3.24 -7.32 -18.10
N SER A 252 2.44 -8.37 -18.19
CA SER A 252 2.42 -9.45 -17.21
C SER A 252 3.72 -10.30 -17.22
N ARG A 253 4.34 -10.48 -18.38
CA ARG A 253 5.68 -11.11 -18.47
C ARG A 253 6.76 -10.21 -17.88
N GLN A 254 6.68 -8.88 -18.11
CA GLN A 254 7.58 -7.91 -17.47
C GLN A 254 7.42 -7.95 -15.94
N ARG A 255 6.19 -8.01 -15.43
CA ARG A 255 5.91 -8.21 -14.00
C ARG A 255 6.59 -9.48 -13.46
N ALA A 256 6.51 -10.60 -14.19
CA ALA A 256 7.13 -11.85 -13.76
C ALA A 256 8.67 -11.72 -13.67
N THR A 257 9.29 -11.00 -14.61
CA THR A 257 10.73 -10.70 -14.57
C THR A 257 11.09 -9.85 -13.35
N LEU A 258 10.37 -8.75 -13.11
CA LEU A 258 10.58 -7.88 -11.95
C LEU A 258 10.39 -8.64 -10.63
N ARG A 259 9.36 -9.50 -10.54
CA ARG A 259 9.16 -10.37 -9.38
C ARG A 259 10.34 -11.31 -9.15
N GLY A 260 10.93 -11.87 -10.22
CA GLY A 260 12.14 -12.69 -10.11
C GLY A 260 13.32 -11.93 -9.47
N CYS A 261 13.52 -10.64 -9.84
CA CYS A 261 14.54 -9.80 -9.21
C CYS A 261 14.26 -9.58 -7.71
N TRP A 262 13.00 -9.31 -7.35
CA TRP A 262 12.61 -9.16 -5.95
C TRP A 262 12.85 -10.46 -5.15
N LEU A 263 12.52 -11.61 -5.69
CA LEU A 263 12.79 -12.90 -5.04
C LEU A 263 14.29 -13.08 -4.80
N ALA A 264 15.12 -12.78 -5.78
CA ALA A 264 16.58 -12.86 -5.66
C ALA A 264 17.14 -11.84 -4.65
N LEU A 265 16.51 -10.65 -4.49
CA LEU A 265 16.89 -9.66 -3.48
C LEU A 265 16.66 -10.21 -2.06
N PHE A 266 15.56 -10.91 -1.82
CA PHE A 266 15.22 -11.48 -0.52
C PHE A 266 16.06 -12.72 -0.12
N ASP A 267 16.98 -13.18 -0.96
CA ASP A 267 18.07 -14.06 -0.54
C ASP A 267 19.15 -13.31 0.27
N ASP A 268 19.33 -12.01 -0.02
CA ASP A 268 20.37 -11.20 0.61
C ASP A 268 19.84 -10.36 1.79
N VAL A 269 18.56 -9.98 1.78
CA VAL A 269 17.91 -9.17 2.82
C VAL A 269 16.63 -9.83 3.32
N ASP A 270 16.20 -9.47 4.51
CA ASP A 270 15.02 -10.05 5.13
C ASP A 270 13.80 -9.13 4.99
N VAL A 271 14.04 -7.81 4.96
CA VAL A 271 13.02 -6.78 4.77
C VAL A 271 13.56 -5.61 3.95
N VAL A 272 12.66 -4.91 3.26
CA VAL A 272 12.94 -3.63 2.61
C VAL A 272 12.11 -2.55 3.31
N LEU A 273 12.78 -1.48 3.75
CA LEU A 273 12.16 -0.33 4.42
C LEU A 273 12.05 0.82 3.44
N CYS A 274 10.85 1.38 3.29
CA CYS A 274 10.63 2.52 2.41
C CYS A 274 9.45 3.38 2.90
N PRO A 275 9.26 4.59 2.37
CA PRO A 275 8.07 5.38 2.64
C PRO A 275 6.78 4.61 2.32
N ALA A 276 5.79 4.67 3.21
CA ALA A 276 4.46 4.16 2.91
C ALA A 276 3.70 5.11 1.96
N MET A 277 3.90 6.42 2.15
CA MET A 277 3.42 7.51 1.31
C MET A 277 4.50 8.59 1.20
N PRO A 278 4.48 9.42 0.13
CA PRO A 278 5.51 10.44 -0.07
C PRO A 278 5.38 11.65 0.86
N THR A 279 4.21 11.87 1.47
CA THR A 279 3.92 13.00 2.36
C THR A 279 3.17 12.56 3.59
N PRO A 280 3.19 13.30 4.71
CA PRO A 280 2.19 13.17 5.77
C PRO A 280 0.78 13.45 5.24
N ALA A 281 -0.24 13.26 6.08
CA ALA A 281 -1.63 13.57 5.73
C ALA A 281 -1.76 15.01 5.20
N PHE A 282 -2.37 15.16 4.02
CA PHE A 282 -2.57 16.44 3.34
C PHE A 282 -3.99 16.97 3.56
N PRO A 283 -4.25 18.28 3.35
CA PRO A 283 -5.58 18.86 3.46
C PRO A 283 -6.59 18.20 2.53
N HIS A 284 -7.87 18.19 2.92
CA HIS A 284 -8.94 17.71 2.05
C HIS A 284 -8.95 18.45 0.71
N ASP A 285 -8.99 17.68 -0.39
CA ASP A 285 -9.17 18.20 -1.74
C ASP A 285 -10.09 17.25 -2.51
N HIS A 286 -11.34 17.66 -2.70
CA HIS A 286 -12.36 16.88 -3.40
C HIS A 286 -12.49 17.27 -4.88
N THR A 287 -11.54 18.01 -5.42
CA THR A 287 -11.48 18.30 -6.85
C THR A 287 -11.24 17.02 -7.65
N ARG A 288 -11.39 17.11 -8.96
CA ARG A 288 -11.27 15.94 -9.84
C ARG A 288 -9.85 15.34 -9.73
N MET A 289 -9.75 14.06 -9.35
CA MET A 289 -8.48 13.35 -9.11
C MET A 289 -7.48 13.47 -10.28
N ALA A 290 -7.96 13.50 -11.53
CA ALA A 290 -7.07 13.57 -12.71
C ALA A 290 -6.32 14.90 -12.84
N THR A 291 -6.79 15.96 -12.20
CA THR A 291 -6.18 17.31 -12.22
C THR A 291 -5.67 17.74 -10.85
N ARG A 292 -5.81 16.87 -9.84
CA ARG A 292 -5.38 17.15 -8.48
C ARG A 292 -3.86 17.15 -8.37
N GLU A 293 -3.35 18.10 -7.62
CA GLU A 293 -1.93 18.20 -7.31
C GLU A 293 -1.67 17.82 -5.85
N LEU A 294 -0.48 17.31 -5.60
CA LEU A 294 0.06 17.05 -4.28
C LEU A 294 1.26 17.94 -4.04
N ALA A 295 1.26 18.68 -2.96
CA ALA A 295 2.44 19.39 -2.51
C ALA A 295 3.39 18.44 -1.78
N ILE A 296 4.60 18.29 -2.30
CA ILE A 296 5.70 17.58 -1.65
C ILE A 296 6.76 18.61 -1.33
N ASP A 297 6.83 19.04 -0.08
CA ASP A 297 7.53 20.24 0.35
C ASP A 297 7.08 21.45 -0.50
N GLU A 298 8.00 22.14 -1.16
CA GLU A 298 7.72 23.30 -2.03
C GLU A 298 7.34 22.92 -3.47
N ARG A 299 7.30 21.62 -3.81
CA ARG A 299 7.09 21.16 -5.19
C ARG A 299 5.69 20.62 -5.37
N LYS A 300 4.98 21.09 -6.40
CA LYS A 300 3.73 20.50 -6.85
C LYS A 300 4.00 19.31 -7.76
N ARG A 301 3.32 18.22 -7.49
CA ARG A 301 3.39 16.96 -8.24
C ARG A 301 1.98 16.50 -8.60
N SER A 302 1.87 15.63 -9.60
CA SER A 302 0.61 14.95 -9.85
C SER A 302 0.19 14.13 -8.64
N TYR A 303 -1.07 14.22 -8.24
CA TYR A 303 -1.63 13.41 -7.16
C TYR A 303 -1.40 11.91 -7.35
N SER A 304 -1.40 11.45 -8.60
CA SER A 304 -1.18 10.04 -8.95
C SER A 304 0.27 9.57 -8.79
N ASP A 305 1.25 10.49 -8.64
CA ASP A 305 2.66 10.12 -8.45
C ASP A 305 2.87 9.28 -7.16
N GLN A 306 1.96 9.39 -6.20
CA GLN A 306 1.96 8.57 -4.97
C GLN A 306 1.91 7.06 -5.24
N LEU A 307 1.39 6.62 -6.40
CA LEU A 307 1.40 5.22 -6.81
C LEU A 307 2.80 4.61 -6.86
N ALA A 308 3.83 5.43 -7.03
CA ALA A 308 5.21 4.98 -7.07
C ALA A 308 5.60 4.15 -5.84
N TRP A 309 5.22 4.59 -4.64
CA TRP A 309 5.55 3.88 -3.39
C TRP A 309 4.68 2.64 -3.12
N ALA A 310 3.51 2.57 -3.74
CA ALA A 310 2.67 1.38 -3.67
C ALA A 310 3.16 0.24 -4.58
N GLY A 311 3.76 0.60 -5.73
CA GLY A 311 4.13 -0.29 -6.82
C GLY A 311 5.01 -1.47 -6.43
N PRO A 312 6.14 -1.27 -5.72
CA PRO A 312 7.08 -2.34 -5.39
C PRO A 312 6.43 -3.58 -4.75
N ALA A 313 5.60 -3.39 -3.74
CA ALA A 313 4.91 -4.51 -3.09
C ALA A 313 3.73 -5.02 -3.91
N THR A 314 2.91 -4.12 -4.48
CA THR A 314 1.66 -4.51 -5.15
C THR A 314 1.91 -5.26 -6.46
N LEU A 315 2.75 -4.70 -7.35
CA LEU A 315 3.04 -5.32 -8.64
C LEU A 315 3.56 -6.77 -8.48
N ASN A 316 4.41 -6.96 -7.50
CA ASN A 316 5.13 -8.22 -7.31
C ASN A 316 4.40 -9.20 -6.38
N GLY A 317 3.23 -8.83 -5.87
CA GLY A 317 2.44 -9.66 -4.97
C GLY A 317 3.10 -9.91 -3.62
N LEU A 318 4.01 -9.03 -3.17
CA LEU A 318 4.78 -9.17 -1.94
C LEU A 318 3.99 -8.67 -0.72
N PRO A 319 4.19 -9.24 0.46
CA PRO A 319 3.62 -8.73 1.70
C PRO A 319 4.25 -7.39 2.08
N ALA A 320 3.46 -6.49 2.65
CA ALA A 320 3.94 -5.21 3.15
C ALA A 320 3.18 -4.80 4.42
N THR A 321 3.91 -4.56 5.50
CA THR A 321 3.35 -4.05 6.76
C THR A 321 3.67 -2.57 6.88
N THR A 322 2.67 -1.74 7.23
CA THR A 322 2.91 -0.35 7.61
C THR A 322 2.87 -0.24 9.12
N ALA A 323 3.86 0.44 9.68
CA ALA A 323 3.98 0.68 11.12
C ALA A 323 4.27 2.16 11.38
N PRO A 324 3.68 2.80 12.42
CA PRO A 324 4.05 4.15 12.82
C PRO A 324 5.48 4.20 13.35
N ILE A 325 6.25 5.22 12.94
CA ILE A 325 7.66 5.39 13.30
C ILE A 325 7.99 6.77 13.89
N GLY A 326 7.08 7.72 13.80
CA GLY A 326 7.30 9.07 14.29
C GLY A 326 6.15 10.01 13.94
N ARG A 327 6.42 11.30 14.08
CA ARG A 327 5.51 12.39 13.74
C ARG A 327 6.27 13.55 13.11
N THR A 328 5.55 14.36 12.33
CA THR A 328 6.06 15.65 11.89
C THR A 328 6.16 16.64 13.06
N ASP A 329 6.85 17.76 12.86
CA ASP A 329 6.90 18.87 13.83
C ASP A 329 5.50 19.43 14.14
N THR A 330 4.54 19.24 13.24
CA THR A 330 3.12 19.61 13.44
C THR A 330 2.28 18.53 14.11
N GLY A 331 2.89 17.39 14.49
CA GLY A 331 2.25 16.31 15.23
C GLY A 331 1.56 15.25 14.36
N LEU A 332 1.60 15.35 13.02
CA LEU A 332 1.00 14.35 12.11
C LEU A 332 1.80 13.06 12.11
N PRO A 333 1.16 11.89 12.11
CA PRO A 333 1.85 10.61 12.07
C PRO A 333 2.67 10.41 10.79
N ILE A 334 3.74 9.65 10.95
CA ILE A 334 4.58 9.10 9.87
C ILE A 334 4.73 7.61 10.09
N GLY A 335 4.50 6.82 9.03
CA GLY A 335 4.69 5.38 9.03
C GLY A 335 5.75 4.94 8.02
N VAL A 336 6.36 3.79 8.27
CA VAL A 336 7.25 3.10 7.34
C VAL A 336 6.52 1.94 6.68
N GLN A 337 6.79 1.68 5.41
CA GLN A 337 6.41 0.44 4.71
C GLN A 337 7.55 -0.58 4.85
N ILE A 338 7.24 -1.77 5.35
CA ILE A 338 8.13 -2.89 5.55
C ILE A 338 7.72 -3.98 4.57
N ILE A 339 8.45 -4.13 3.46
CA ILE A 339 8.18 -5.13 2.42
C ILE A 339 8.98 -6.39 2.74
N GLY A 340 8.37 -7.56 2.63
CA GLY A 340 9.00 -8.87 2.81
C GLY A 340 9.02 -9.70 1.54
N GLY A 341 9.73 -10.83 1.58
CA GLY A 341 9.71 -11.84 0.54
C GLY A 341 8.31 -12.46 0.38
N PHE A 342 8.10 -13.14 -0.73
CA PHE A 342 6.82 -13.80 -1.01
C PHE A 342 6.49 -14.84 0.07
N LEU A 343 5.32 -14.71 0.70
CA LEU A 343 4.85 -15.50 1.86
C LEU A 343 5.61 -15.24 3.18
N ASP A 344 6.42 -14.20 3.25
CA ASP A 344 7.07 -13.74 4.48
C ASP A 344 6.18 -12.75 5.30
N ASP A 345 4.88 -12.88 5.21
CA ASP A 345 3.90 -12.01 5.87
C ASP A 345 4.16 -11.90 7.38
N ARG A 346 4.40 -13.04 8.05
CA ARG A 346 4.71 -13.06 9.48
C ARG A 346 6.03 -12.35 9.81
N THR A 347 6.99 -12.36 8.89
CA THR A 347 8.29 -11.69 9.07
C THR A 347 8.11 -10.17 9.11
N THR A 348 7.34 -9.60 8.16
CA THR A 348 7.10 -8.16 8.13
C THR A 348 6.29 -7.65 9.32
N ILE A 349 5.28 -8.41 9.76
CA ILE A 349 4.48 -8.08 10.95
C ILE A 349 5.34 -8.19 12.22
N ALA A 350 6.16 -9.24 12.35
CA ALA A 350 7.04 -9.41 13.51
C ALA A 350 8.09 -8.30 13.59
N PHE A 351 8.70 -7.92 12.46
CA PHE A 351 9.63 -6.79 12.40
C PHE A 351 8.95 -5.49 12.85
N ALA A 352 7.74 -5.19 12.34
CA ALA A 352 6.93 -4.05 12.77
C ALA A 352 6.67 -4.05 14.29
N GLY A 353 6.37 -5.22 14.86
CA GLY A 353 6.19 -5.38 16.30
C GLY A 353 7.46 -5.15 17.12
N MET A 354 8.61 -5.55 16.59
CA MET A 354 9.91 -5.28 17.23
C MET A 354 10.24 -3.77 17.18
N VAL A 355 10.03 -3.13 16.03
CA VAL A 355 10.16 -1.67 15.88
C VAL A 355 9.27 -0.94 16.87
N ALA A 356 8.01 -1.35 17.00
CA ALA A 356 7.08 -0.72 17.93
C ALA A 356 7.47 -0.85 19.40
N ARG A 357 8.04 -1.98 19.81
CA ARG A 357 8.55 -2.17 21.19
C ARG A 357 9.73 -1.27 21.53
N GLU A 358 10.62 -1.04 20.57
CA GLU A 358 11.84 -0.26 20.80
C GLU A 358 11.64 1.25 20.61
N PHE A 359 10.72 1.65 19.73
CA PHE A 359 10.62 3.04 19.30
C PHE A 359 9.28 3.71 19.61
N GLY A 360 8.36 2.97 20.23
CA GLY A 360 6.99 3.38 20.40
C GLY A 360 6.17 3.05 19.14
N GLY A 361 5.01 2.46 19.32
CA GLY A 361 4.08 2.08 18.26
C GLY A 361 2.94 3.09 18.14
N PHE A 362 1.71 2.55 18.16
CA PHE A 362 0.52 3.37 18.17
C PHE A 362 0.49 4.30 19.40
N THR A 363 0.16 5.54 19.14
CA THR A 363 -0.24 6.52 20.16
C THR A 363 -1.60 7.10 19.77
N PRO A 364 -2.52 7.30 20.72
CA PRO A 364 -3.81 7.92 20.41
C PRO A 364 -3.61 9.36 19.90
N PRO A 365 -4.46 9.84 18.99
CA PRO A 365 -4.50 11.25 18.63
C PRO A 365 -4.82 12.11 19.86
N PRO A 366 -4.49 13.41 19.84
CA PRO A 366 -4.92 14.31 20.89
C PRO A 366 -6.45 14.26 21.00
N MET A 367 -6.96 14.28 22.23
CA MET A 367 -8.41 14.33 22.43
C MET A 367 -8.97 15.61 21.81
N LEU A 368 -9.99 15.46 21.00
CA LEU A 368 -10.71 16.53 20.33
C LEU A 368 -11.58 17.31 21.30
#